data_9952ce6878c33354cc4f77ad0d2cb513
#
_entry.id   9952ce6878c33354cc4f77ad0d2cb513
#
_cell.length_a   1.000
_cell.length_b   1.000
_cell.length_c   1.000
_cell.angle_alpha   90.00
_cell.angle_beta   90.00
_cell.angle_gamma   90.00
#
_symmetry.space_group_name_H-M   'P 1'
#
loop_
_entity.id
_entity.type
_entity.pdbx_description
1 polymer ?
#
loop_
_entity_poly.entity_id
_entity_poly.type
_entity_poly.pdbx_seq_one_letter_code
_entity_poly.pdbx_strand_id
1 'polypeptide(L)'
;MPTRHLAAIALALLAASAHAAFPEKPIRVVIGFPAGGPLDQHARLLAEKLQAVLGQPIVVDYKSGAGGTVGAQDVMKAPADGYTLMLANTGVMVINPALYSKLPYGTLKDFTPIARTAMQPLALLVTPKLPVKTLKDFTEYTKARPGQINYGSAGNGGISHLVPEMFKSATGLFMVHIPYRGSAPAFTDLMGGQVQFMAESIPQAASYHKQGKVRALAVTSRERNPALPDIPTAIESGLKGFEVVGFYGFLAPAGTPPDVVATLSDAFKQVMNNPEVRSRMVSQGADPAFLGSADFGKFLAAETPRWEKAVKASGARLD
;
A
#
# COMPACT_ATOMS: atom_id res chain seq x y z
N MET A 1 15.70 -50.71 -42.67
CA MET A 1 15.11 -50.44 -41.33
C MET A 1 15.54 -49.14 -40.65
N PRO A 2 16.12 -48.12 -41.34
CA PRO A 2 16.51 -46.84 -40.67
C PRO A 2 15.39 -45.79 -40.57
N THR A 3 14.32 -45.89 -41.36
CA THR A 3 13.26 -44.84 -41.43
C THR A 3 12.31 -44.81 -40.22
N ARG A 4 12.19 -45.88 -39.44
CA ARG A 4 11.33 -45.95 -38.24
C ARG A 4 11.93 -45.20 -37.05
N HIS A 5 13.24 -45.12 -36.95
CA HIS A 5 13.91 -44.39 -35.84
C HIS A 5 13.92 -42.89 -36.05
N LEU A 6 13.98 -42.42 -37.31
CA LEU A 6 13.88 -41.00 -37.63
C LEU A 6 12.48 -40.41 -37.36
N ALA A 7 11.41 -41.18 -37.62
CA ALA A 7 10.04 -40.78 -37.31
C ALA A 7 9.77 -40.70 -35.79
N ALA A 8 10.35 -41.63 -34.99
CA ALA A 8 10.21 -41.58 -33.53
C ALA A 8 10.95 -40.41 -32.88
N ILE A 9 12.12 -40.04 -33.40
CA ILE A 9 12.89 -38.87 -32.93
C ILE A 9 12.17 -37.55 -33.30
N ALA A 10 11.58 -37.44 -34.49
CA ALA A 10 10.80 -36.28 -34.91
C ALA A 10 9.52 -36.11 -34.04
N LEU A 11 8.84 -37.20 -33.69
CA LEU A 11 7.68 -37.18 -32.82
C LEU A 11 8.03 -36.80 -31.37
N ALA A 12 9.18 -37.21 -30.85
CA ALA A 12 9.69 -36.85 -29.53
C ALA A 12 10.13 -35.37 -29.45
N LEU A 13 10.65 -34.80 -30.53
CA LEU A 13 11.00 -33.39 -30.60
C LEU A 13 9.78 -32.47 -30.73
N LEU A 14 8.68 -32.92 -31.31
CA LEU A 14 7.40 -32.20 -31.37
C LEU A 14 6.64 -32.22 -30.03
N ALA A 15 6.85 -33.22 -29.17
CA ALA A 15 6.25 -33.27 -27.84
C ALA A 15 6.92 -32.37 -26.80
N ALA A 16 8.11 -31.85 -27.07
CA ALA A 16 8.89 -31.03 -26.13
C ALA A 16 8.54 -29.53 -26.12
N SER A 17 7.58 -29.06 -26.91
CA SER A 17 7.32 -27.64 -27.10
C SER A 17 5.91 -27.14 -26.72
N ALA A 18 5.07 -27.99 -26.14
CA ALA A 18 3.81 -27.50 -25.58
C ALA A 18 4.04 -26.99 -24.17
N HIS A 19 4.77 -25.86 -24.03
CA HIS A 19 4.59 -25.02 -22.85
C HIS A 19 3.18 -24.45 -22.97
N ALA A 20 2.30 -25.01 -22.18
CA ALA A 20 0.95 -24.51 -22.05
C ALA A 20 1.03 -23.01 -21.71
N ALA A 21 0.29 -22.18 -22.45
CA ALA A 21 0.40 -20.73 -22.30
C ALA A 21 -0.17 -20.33 -20.93
N PHE A 22 0.68 -19.80 -20.05
CA PHE A 22 0.23 -19.22 -18.77
C PHE A 22 -0.68 -18.00 -19.03
N PRO A 23 -1.85 -17.89 -18.32
CA PRO A 23 -2.42 -18.82 -17.35
C PRO A 23 -3.47 -19.78 -17.95
N GLU A 24 -3.52 -21.04 -17.43
CA GLU A 24 -4.50 -22.06 -17.83
C GLU A 24 -5.57 -22.38 -16.77
N LYS A 25 -5.38 -21.87 -15.55
CA LYS A 25 -6.26 -22.10 -14.40
C LYS A 25 -6.46 -20.80 -13.62
N PRO A 26 -7.44 -20.73 -12.70
CA PRO A 26 -7.68 -19.54 -11.89
C PRO A 26 -6.43 -19.08 -11.12
N ILE A 27 -6.26 -17.76 -11.02
CA ILE A 27 -5.19 -17.13 -10.23
C ILE A 27 -5.77 -16.70 -8.90
N ARG A 28 -5.14 -17.13 -7.81
CA ARG A 28 -5.48 -16.76 -6.44
C ARG A 28 -4.75 -15.48 -6.04
N VAL A 29 -5.48 -14.48 -5.55
CA VAL A 29 -4.93 -13.25 -4.97
C VAL A 29 -5.19 -13.26 -3.47
N VAL A 30 -4.13 -13.40 -2.68
CA VAL A 30 -4.20 -13.43 -1.22
C VAL A 30 -4.12 -12.01 -0.65
N ILE A 31 -5.03 -11.71 0.29
CA ILE A 31 -5.04 -10.47 1.07
C ILE A 31 -4.86 -10.80 2.54
N GLY A 32 -3.88 -10.16 3.19
CA GLY A 32 -3.57 -10.35 4.63
C GLY A 32 -4.54 -9.63 5.59
N PHE A 33 -5.68 -9.16 5.10
CA PHE A 33 -6.66 -8.37 5.84
C PHE A 33 -8.09 -8.86 5.58
N PRO A 34 -9.08 -8.54 6.46
CA PRO A 34 -10.46 -8.93 6.26
C PRO A 34 -11.08 -8.32 5.00
N ALA A 35 -12.13 -8.99 4.49
CA ALA A 35 -12.98 -8.49 3.42
C ALA A 35 -13.65 -7.14 3.80
N GLY A 36 -14.01 -6.34 2.79
CA GLY A 36 -14.69 -5.05 2.94
C GLY A 36 -13.77 -3.86 3.18
N GLY A 37 -12.47 -4.09 3.44
CA GLY A 37 -11.47 -3.03 3.60
C GLY A 37 -10.97 -2.45 2.26
N PRO A 38 -10.14 -1.39 2.31
CA PRO A 38 -9.60 -0.74 1.10
C PRO A 38 -8.81 -1.67 0.18
N LEU A 39 -8.03 -2.61 0.74
CA LEU A 39 -7.32 -3.61 -0.06
C LEU A 39 -8.27 -4.56 -0.81
N ASP A 40 -9.37 -4.98 -0.17
CA ASP A 40 -10.37 -5.82 -0.80
C ASP A 40 -11.06 -5.10 -1.97
N GLN A 41 -11.48 -3.85 -1.75
CA GLN A 41 -12.08 -3.02 -2.81
C GLN A 41 -11.14 -2.87 -4.00
N HIS A 42 -9.85 -2.62 -3.73
CA HIS A 42 -8.82 -2.52 -4.77
C HIS A 42 -8.60 -3.84 -5.51
N ALA A 43 -8.52 -4.97 -4.78
CA ALA A 43 -8.38 -6.30 -5.38
C ALA A 43 -9.55 -6.64 -6.29
N ARG A 44 -10.79 -6.44 -5.83
CA ARG A 44 -11.99 -6.75 -6.60
C ARG A 44 -12.12 -5.90 -7.86
N LEU A 45 -11.79 -4.61 -7.75
CA LEU A 45 -11.76 -3.70 -8.91
C LEU A 45 -10.80 -4.21 -10.00
N LEU A 46 -9.59 -4.61 -9.61
CA LEU A 46 -8.59 -5.08 -10.57
C LEU A 46 -8.87 -6.51 -11.04
N ALA A 47 -9.37 -7.39 -10.17
CA ALA A 47 -9.68 -8.78 -10.48
C ALA A 47 -10.67 -8.91 -11.65
N GLU A 48 -11.73 -8.10 -11.66
CA GLU A 48 -12.73 -8.07 -12.75
C GLU A 48 -12.07 -7.81 -14.11
N LYS A 49 -11.19 -6.84 -14.18
CA LYS A 49 -10.53 -6.43 -15.44
C LYS A 49 -9.36 -7.34 -15.80
N LEU A 50 -8.61 -7.85 -14.82
CA LEU A 50 -7.55 -8.84 -15.03
C LEU A 50 -8.10 -10.15 -15.59
N GLN A 51 -9.26 -10.61 -15.12
CA GLN A 51 -9.93 -11.77 -15.67
C GLN A 51 -10.20 -11.63 -17.17
N ALA A 52 -10.63 -10.46 -17.61
CA ALA A 52 -10.87 -10.20 -19.03
C ALA A 52 -9.58 -10.20 -19.87
N VAL A 53 -8.46 -9.74 -19.29
CA VAL A 53 -7.16 -9.69 -19.98
C VAL A 53 -6.47 -11.05 -20.01
N LEU A 54 -6.51 -11.78 -18.89
CA LEU A 54 -5.81 -13.06 -18.71
C LEU A 54 -6.63 -14.27 -19.15
N GLY A 55 -7.94 -14.12 -19.39
CA GLY A 55 -8.83 -15.23 -19.77
C GLY A 55 -9.11 -16.24 -18.66
N GLN A 56 -8.65 -15.97 -17.43
CA GLN A 56 -8.81 -16.87 -16.29
C GLN A 56 -9.40 -16.13 -15.08
N PRO A 57 -10.22 -16.80 -14.26
CA PRO A 57 -10.78 -16.21 -13.05
C PRO A 57 -9.69 -15.74 -12.08
N ILE A 58 -9.91 -14.57 -11.47
CA ILE A 58 -9.08 -14.04 -10.37
C ILE A 58 -9.86 -14.20 -9.06
N VAL A 59 -9.38 -15.08 -8.19
CA VAL A 59 -10.05 -15.44 -6.93
C VAL A 59 -9.37 -14.72 -5.76
N VAL A 60 -10.11 -13.87 -5.06
CA VAL A 60 -9.60 -13.18 -3.85
C VAL A 60 -9.78 -14.08 -2.64
N ASP A 61 -8.67 -14.35 -1.93
CA ASP A 61 -8.60 -15.18 -0.72
C ASP A 61 -8.09 -14.36 0.47
N TYR A 62 -8.74 -14.48 1.64
CA TYR A 62 -8.45 -13.68 2.82
C TYR A 62 -7.71 -14.52 3.88
N LYS A 63 -6.46 -14.19 4.14
CA LYS A 63 -5.61 -14.79 5.18
C LYS A 63 -5.21 -13.73 6.20
N SER A 64 -6.22 -13.26 6.95
CA SER A 64 -6.06 -12.14 7.87
C SER A 64 -5.28 -12.50 9.13
N GLY A 65 -4.48 -11.58 9.63
CA GLY A 65 -3.81 -11.68 10.93
C GLY A 65 -2.42 -11.07 10.96
N ALA A 66 -1.97 -10.72 12.17
CA ALA A 66 -0.64 -10.20 12.47
C ALA A 66 -0.16 -9.09 11.49
N GLY A 67 -0.99 -8.06 11.26
CA GLY A 67 -0.65 -6.96 10.34
C GLY A 67 -0.44 -7.40 8.88
N GLY A 68 -1.09 -8.49 8.44
CA GLY A 68 -0.95 -9.06 7.09
C GLY A 68 0.13 -10.14 6.97
N THR A 69 0.88 -10.42 8.02
CA THR A 69 1.96 -11.42 8.04
C THR A 69 1.46 -12.84 7.74
N VAL A 70 0.24 -13.20 8.19
CA VAL A 70 -0.36 -14.51 7.89
C VAL A 70 -0.55 -14.70 6.39
N GLY A 71 -1.08 -13.69 5.69
CA GLY A 71 -1.22 -13.72 4.23
C GLY A 71 0.14 -13.78 3.50
N ALA A 72 1.13 -13.02 3.99
CA ALA A 72 2.48 -13.06 3.43
C ALA A 72 3.11 -14.46 3.55
N GLN A 73 2.97 -15.12 4.70
CA GLN A 73 3.46 -16.50 4.89
C GLN A 73 2.75 -17.53 4.00
N ASP A 74 1.44 -17.37 3.78
CA ASP A 74 0.68 -18.26 2.91
C ASP A 74 1.20 -18.17 1.47
N VAL A 75 1.43 -16.95 0.96
CA VAL A 75 1.98 -16.76 -0.39
C VAL A 75 3.43 -17.20 -0.50
N MET A 76 4.28 -16.88 0.47
CA MET A 76 5.69 -17.29 0.48
C MET A 76 5.87 -18.81 0.35
N LYS A 77 4.93 -19.59 0.91
CA LYS A 77 4.96 -21.08 0.87
C LYS A 77 4.28 -21.67 -0.36
N ALA A 78 3.60 -20.87 -1.17
CA ALA A 78 2.92 -21.33 -2.36
C ALA A 78 3.92 -21.69 -3.48
N PRO A 79 3.55 -22.52 -4.46
CA PRO A 79 4.36 -22.76 -5.64
C PRO A 79 4.68 -21.45 -6.37
N ALA A 80 5.93 -21.32 -6.85
CA ALA A 80 6.40 -20.17 -7.62
C ALA A 80 6.02 -20.29 -9.10
N ASP A 81 4.74 -20.57 -9.39
CA ASP A 81 4.18 -20.83 -10.72
C ASP A 81 3.31 -19.68 -11.28
N GLY A 82 3.18 -18.59 -10.54
CA GLY A 82 2.38 -17.42 -10.91
C GLY A 82 0.88 -17.52 -10.59
N TYR A 83 0.38 -18.65 -10.12
CA TYR A 83 -1.03 -18.85 -9.79
C TYR A 83 -1.42 -18.43 -8.37
N THR A 84 -0.46 -18.01 -7.58
CA THR A 84 -0.70 -17.39 -6.28
C THR A 84 0.02 -16.06 -6.21
N LEU A 85 -0.74 -14.98 -6.03
CA LEU A 85 -0.24 -13.62 -5.87
C LEU A 85 -0.63 -13.09 -4.49
N MET A 86 0.16 -12.19 -3.96
CA MET A 86 -0.19 -11.38 -2.80
C MET A 86 -0.55 -9.97 -3.26
N LEU A 87 -1.70 -9.46 -2.86
CA LEU A 87 -1.90 -8.00 -2.82
C LEU A 87 -1.44 -7.49 -1.47
N ALA A 88 -0.37 -6.74 -1.49
CA ALA A 88 0.24 -6.16 -0.30
C ALA A 88 0.17 -4.64 -0.28
N ASN A 89 0.33 -4.09 0.91
CA ASN A 89 0.46 -2.66 1.16
C ASN A 89 1.83 -2.32 1.78
N THR A 90 2.08 -1.04 1.98
CA THR A 90 3.26 -0.49 2.66
C THR A 90 3.53 -1.18 3.99
N GLY A 91 2.48 -1.43 4.78
CA GLY A 91 2.60 -2.11 6.09
C GLY A 91 3.31 -3.44 5.98
N VAL A 92 2.79 -4.31 5.12
CA VAL A 92 3.31 -5.68 4.95
C VAL A 92 4.72 -5.69 4.37
N MET A 93 4.99 -4.83 3.37
CA MET A 93 6.25 -4.94 2.61
C MET A 93 7.42 -4.16 3.21
N VAL A 94 7.20 -3.01 3.81
CA VAL A 94 8.33 -2.14 4.23
C VAL A 94 8.26 -1.67 5.68
N ILE A 95 7.09 -1.75 6.34
CA ILE A 95 6.97 -1.39 7.76
C ILE A 95 7.19 -2.62 8.65
N ASN A 96 6.48 -3.72 8.41
CA ASN A 96 6.59 -4.95 9.21
C ASN A 96 8.04 -5.47 9.32
N PRO A 97 8.88 -5.43 8.27
CA PRO A 97 10.29 -5.83 8.37
C PRO A 97 11.10 -5.09 9.44
N ALA A 98 10.74 -3.85 9.74
CA ALA A 98 11.39 -3.05 10.77
C ALA A 98 10.66 -3.08 12.13
N LEU A 99 9.38 -3.44 12.13
CA LEU A 99 8.50 -3.37 13.29
C LEU A 99 8.52 -4.64 14.15
N TYR A 100 8.61 -5.82 13.48
CA TYR A 100 8.65 -7.11 14.16
C TYR A 100 10.09 -7.58 14.36
N SER A 101 10.44 -8.01 15.58
CA SER A 101 11.77 -8.55 15.89
C SER A 101 12.01 -9.90 15.19
N LYS A 102 10.96 -10.68 14.93
CA LYS A 102 11.00 -12.00 14.26
C LYS A 102 9.96 -12.07 13.14
N LEU A 103 10.24 -11.37 12.04
CA LEU A 103 9.38 -11.49 10.86
C LEU A 103 9.72 -12.77 10.10
N PRO A 104 8.70 -13.61 9.74
CA PRO A 104 8.95 -14.91 9.09
C PRO A 104 9.25 -14.81 7.58
N TYR A 105 9.33 -13.61 7.01
CA TYR A 105 9.65 -13.37 5.61
C TYR A 105 10.55 -12.15 5.43
N GLY A 106 11.24 -12.10 4.28
CA GLY A 106 11.96 -10.93 3.80
C GLY A 106 11.37 -10.44 2.48
N THR A 107 11.09 -9.15 2.37
CA THR A 107 10.33 -8.56 1.24
C THR A 107 10.87 -8.95 -0.13
N LEU A 108 12.13 -8.62 -0.43
CA LEU A 108 12.74 -8.93 -1.73
C LEU A 108 13.44 -10.30 -1.77
N LYS A 109 13.53 -10.99 -0.63
CA LYS A 109 14.10 -12.33 -0.55
C LYS A 109 13.09 -13.40 -0.91
N ASP A 110 11.87 -13.27 -0.38
CA ASP A 110 10.86 -14.32 -0.41
C ASP A 110 9.73 -14.01 -1.40
N PHE A 111 9.75 -12.82 -2.03
CA PHE A 111 8.76 -12.40 -3.01
C PHE A 111 9.39 -11.81 -4.27
N THR A 112 8.75 -12.10 -5.41
CA THR A 112 9.03 -11.47 -6.71
C THR A 112 7.99 -10.36 -6.95
N PRO A 113 8.39 -9.07 -7.06
CA PRO A 113 7.47 -7.99 -7.41
C PRO A 113 6.86 -8.20 -8.80
N ILE A 114 5.54 -7.98 -8.93
CA ILE A 114 4.82 -8.07 -10.21
C ILE A 114 4.43 -6.68 -10.70
N ALA A 115 3.68 -5.95 -9.88
CA ALA A 115 3.24 -4.60 -10.22
C ALA A 115 2.91 -3.79 -8.97
N ARG A 116 3.37 -2.53 -8.88
CA ARG A 116 2.73 -1.54 -8.04
C ARG A 116 1.55 -0.97 -8.81
N THR A 117 0.39 -0.89 -8.18
CA THR A 117 -0.84 -0.44 -8.85
C THR A 117 -1.35 0.89 -8.32
N ALA A 118 -1.05 1.22 -7.07
CA ALA A 118 -1.54 2.45 -6.46
C ALA A 118 -0.52 3.10 -5.52
N MET A 119 -0.61 4.42 -5.42
CA MET A 119 -0.11 5.19 -4.29
C MET A 119 -1.27 5.60 -3.40
N GLN A 120 -1.01 5.77 -2.11
CA GLN A 120 -1.99 6.12 -1.10
C GLN A 120 -1.50 7.30 -0.27
N PRO A 121 -1.74 8.53 -0.76
CA PRO A 121 -1.47 9.71 0.03
C PRO A 121 -2.39 9.78 1.25
N LEU A 122 -1.93 10.47 2.28
CA LEU A 122 -2.71 10.79 3.47
C LEU A 122 -2.97 12.29 3.53
N ALA A 123 -4.00 12.67 4.28
CA ALA A 123 -4.21 14.05 4.69
C ALA A 123 -3.74 14.24 6.14
N LEU A 124 -3.07 15.33 6.41
CA LEU A 124 -2.73 15.83 7.74
C LEU A 124 -3.91 16.63 8.27
N LEU A 125 -4.55 16.13 9.31
CA LEU A 125 -5.82 16.59 9.82
C LEU A 125 -5.67 17.17 11.22
N VAL A 126 -6.46 18.20 11.52
CA VAL A 126 -6.61 18.71 12.89
C VAL A 126 -8.07 18.82 13.29
N THR A 127 -8.32 18.77 14.60
CA THR A 127 -9.64 19.13 15.15
C THR A 127 -10.00 20.57 14.78
N PRO A 128 -11.25 20.87 14.38
CA PRO A 128 -11.67 22.24 14.07
C PRO A 128 -11.61 23.19 15.28
N LYS A 129 -11.48 22.63 16.51
CA LYS A 129 -11.37 23.41 17.76
C LYS A 129 -10.03 24.15 17.90
N LEU A 130 -8.99 23.72 17.16
CA LEU A 130 -7.72 24.44 17.16
C LEU A 130 -7.81 25.75 16.35
N PRO A 131 -7.20 26.84 16.85
CA PRO A 131 -7.17 28.13 16.17
C PRO A 131 -6.09 28.18 15.07
N VAL A 132 -6.00 27.14 14.24
CA VAL A 132 -5.01 27.01 13.15
C VAL A 132 -5.71 26.77 11.82
N LYS A 133 -5.20 27.35 10.73
CA LYS A 133 -5.79 27.23 9.40
C LYS A 133 -4.84 26.60 8.39
N THR A 134 -3.54 26.67 8.63
CA THR A 134 -2.49 26.17 7.74
C THR A 134 -1.56 25.18 8.48
N LEU A 135 -0.79 24.40 7.73
CA LEU A 135 0.21 23.52 8.32
C LEU A 135 1.31 24.32 9.06
N LYS A 136 1.62 25.52 8.58
CA LYS A 136 2.55 26.43 9.24
C LYS A 136 2.00 26.89 10.60
N ASP A 137 0.74 27.36 10.65
CA ASP A 137 0.11 27.76 11.92
C ASP A 137 0.13 26.62 12.93
N PHE A 138 -0.20 25.38 12.47
CA PHE A 138 -0.18 24.20 13.33
C PHE A 138 1.23 23.91 13.86
N THR A 139 2.24 24.03 13.01
CA THR A 139 3.64 23.80 13.41
C THR A 139 4.07 24.83 14.48
N GLU A 140 3.79 26.10 14.27
CA GLU A 140 4.09 27.18 15.22
C GLU A 140 3.30 27.01 16.54
N TYR A 141 2.01 26.69 16.44
CA TYR A 141 1.13 26.45 17.58
C TYR A 141 1.65 25.28 18.45
N THR A 142 2.04 24.18 17.81
CA THR A 142 2.54 22.97 18.49
C THR A 142 3.92 23.21 19.08
N LYS A 143 4.79 23.94 18.38
CA LYS A 143 6.13 24.29 18.85
C LYS A 143 6.11 25.11 20.14
N ALA A 144 5.12 26.00 20.29
CA ALA A 144 4.92 26.78 21.51
C ALA A 144 4.31 25.97 22.68
N ARG A 145 3.88 24.71 22.43
CA ARG A 145 3.18 23.85 23.40
C ARG A 145 3.71 22.40 23.38
N PRO A 146 5.00 22.17 23.65
CA PRO A 146 5.61 20.85 23.56
C PRO A 146 4.90 19.87 24.50
N GLY A 147 4.51 18.70 23.95
CA GLY A 147 3.84 17.63 24.70
C GLY A 147 2.34 17.86 25.00
N GLN A 148 1.77 19.01 24.63
CA GLN A 148 0.34 19.31 24.89
C GLN A 148 -0.56 18.92 23.70
N ILE A 149 0.00 18.56 22.57
CA ILE A 149 -0.72 18.11 21.39
C ILE A 149 -0.66 16.58 21.32
N ASN A 150 -1.83 15.95 21.33
CA ASN A 150 -1.99 14.53 21.12
C ASN A 150 -2.33 14.26 19.66
N TYR A 151 -1.76 13.19 19.09
CA TYR A 151 -2.19 12.71 17.77
C TYR A 151 -2.74 11.29 17.86
N GLY A 152 -3.84 11.04 17.14
CA GLY A 152 -4.48 9.74 17.06
C GLY A 152 -3.97 8.93 15.87
N SER A 153 -3.98 7.59 15.99
CA SER A 153 -3.74 6.68 14.89
C SER A 153 -4.68 5.46 14.94
N ALA A 154 -4.80 4.74 13.82
CA ALA A 154 -5.56 3.49 13.75
C ALA A 154 -4.89 2.30 14.49
N GLY A 155 -3.76 2.54 15.16
CA GLY A 155 -3.00 1.55 15.93
C GLY A 155 -1.50 1.71 15.79
N ASN A 156 -0.77 1.04 16.66
CA ASN A 156 0.70 1.06 16.67
C ASN A 156 1.29 0.48 15.37
N GLY A 157 2.34 1.13 14.86
CA GLY A 157 3.12 0.65 13.71
C GLY A 157 2.44 0.80 12.34
N GLY A 158 1.15 1.18 12.30
CA GLY A 158 0.47 1.48 11.04
C GLY A 158 0.93 2.80 10.40
N ILE A 159 0.56 2.98 9.12
CA ILE A 159 0.93 4.21 8.38
C ILE A 159 0.39 5.48 9.05
N SER A 160 -0.81 5.43 9.64
CA SER A 160 -1.40 6.56 10.38
C SER A 160 -0.66 6.90 11.70
N HIS A 161 0.16 5.99 12.23
CA HIS A 161 1.10 6.26 13.33
C HIS A 161 2.42 6.82 12.80
N LEU A 162 3.00 6.18 11.79
CA LEU A 162 4.36 6.50 11.34
C LEU A 162 4.46 7.83 10.56
N VAL A 163 3.40 8.22 9.82
CA VAL A 163 3.38 9.51 9.12
C VAL A 163 3.43 10.70 10.09
N PRO A 164 2.65 10.76 11.19
CA PRO A 164 2.85 11.74 12.25
C PRO A 164 4.24 11.71 12.87
N GLU A 165 4.85 10.53 13.09
CA GLU A 165 6.21 10.43 13.61
C GLU A 165 7.25 11.02 12.62
N MET A 166 7.10 10.74 11.32
CA MET A 166 7.93 11.37 10.29
C MET A 166 7.73 12.89 10.26
N PHE A 167 6.49 13.36 10.44
CA PHE A 167 6.18 14.78 10.54
C PHE A 167 6.84 15.42 11.77
N LYS A 168 6.77 14.78 12.94
CA LYS A 168 7.48 15.21 14.15
C LYS A 168 8.99 15.31 13.90
N SER A 169 9.58 14.29 13.29
CA SER A 169 11.01 14.27 12.97
C SER A 169 11.41 15.38 12.00
N ALA A 170 10.58 15.66 10.97
CA ALA A 170 10.84 16.69 9.98
C ALA A 170 10.70 18.12 10.52
N THR A 171 9.86 18.31 11.55
CA THR A 171 9.53 19.63 12.10
C THR A 171 10.15 19.91 13.48
N GLY A 172 10.74 18.89 14.12
CA GLY A 172 11.27 18.98 15.50
C GLY A 172 10.17 19.12 16.56
N LEU A 173 8.93 18.72 16.26
CA LEU A 173 7.80 18.84 17.18
C LEU A 173 7.75 17.69 18.18
N PHE A 174 7.25 18.00 19.37
CA PHE A 174 6.93 16.99 20.37
C PHE A 174 5.41 16.90 20.55
N MET A 175 4.83 15.76 20.05
CA MET A 175 3.42 15.40 20.18
C MET A 175 3.32 13.99 20.77
N VAL A 176 2.26 13.72 21.53
CA VAL A 176 2.02 12.42 22.20
C VAL A 176 1.15 11.54 21.33
N HIS A 177 1.54 10.28 21.14
CA HIS A 177 0.77 9.30 20.37
C HIS A 177 -0.32 8.65 21.21
N ILE A 178 -1.55 8.61 20.68
CA ILE A 178 -2.69 7.90 21.25
C ILE A 178 -3.16 6.86 20.22
N PRO A 179 -2.86 5.56 20.43
CA PRO A 179 -3.30 4.49 19.53
C PRO A 179 -4.74 4.10 19.76
N TYR A 180 -5.50 3.90 18.69
CA TYR A 180 -6.87 3.41 18.71
C TYR A 180 -7.00 2.04 18.04
N ARG A 181 -8.13 1.36 18.24
CA ARG A 181 -8.45 0.12 17.54
C ARG A 181 -9.13 0.41 16.19
N GLY A 182 -8.40 1.07 15.27
CA GLY A 182 -8.88 1.48 13.97
C GLY A 182 -9.14 2.99 13.84
N SER A 183 -9.38 3.45 12.60
CA SER A 183 -9.55 4.88 12.29
C SER A 183 -10.83 5.48 12.85
N ALA A 184 -11.93 4.72 12.91
CA ALA A 184 -13.24 5.27 13.30
C ALA A 184 -13.26 5.89 14.71
N PRO A 185 -12.81 5.19 15.79
CA PRO A 185 -12.73 5.79 17.11
C PRO A 185 -11.72 6.95 17.18
N ALA A 186 -10.61 6.89 16.45
CA ALA A 186 -9.65 7.99 16.37
C ALA A 186 -10.26 9.26 15.75
N PHE A 187 -11.06 9.12 14.69
CA PHE A 187 -11.80 10.24 14.11
C PHE A 187 -12.84 10.84 15.06
N THR A 188 -13.53 9.98 15.82
CA THR A 188 -14.49 10.46 16.85
C THR A 188 -13.79 11.38 17.84
N ASP A 189 -12.64 10.99 18.33
CA ASP A 189 -11.87 11.76 19.29
C ASP A 189 -11.18 13.00 18.67
N LEU A 190 -10.79 12.93 17.40
CA LEU A 190 -10.33 14.12 16.67
C LEU A 190 -11.45 15.16 16.53
N MET A 191 -12.64 14.75 16.12
CA MET A 191 -13.82 15.62 16.02
C MET A 191 -14.20 16.18 17.40
N GLY A 192 -14.13 15.35 18.43
CA GLY A 192 -14.34 15.72 19.83
C GLY A 192 -13.26 16.61 20.41
N GLY A 193 -12.07 16.66 19.82
CA GLY A 193 -10.90 17.43 20.30
C GLY A 193 -10.14 16.73 21.44
N GLN A 194 -10.36 15.45 21.68
CA GLN A 194 -9.57 14.64 22.63
C GLN A 194 -8.16 14.38 22.11
N VAL A 195 -8.03 14.19 20.79
CA VAL A 195 -6.75 14.30 20.07
C VAL A 195 -6.83 15.49 19.12
N GLN A 196 -5.69 16.11 18.83
CA GLN A 196 -5.63 17.36 18.09
C GLN A 196 -5.18 17.18 16.65
N PHE A 197 -4.49 16.07 16.34
CA PHE A 197 -3.88 15.81 15.04
C PHE A 197 -4.05 14.35 14.63
N MET A 198 -4.14 14.08 13.33
CA MET A 198 -4.11 12.75 12.71
C MET A 198 -3.53 12.83 11.30
N ALA A 199 -2.96 11.73 10.82
CA ALA A 199 -2.73 11.48 9.41
C ALA A 199 -3.62 10.30 8.96
N GLU A 200 -4.45 10.52 7.93
CA GLU A 200 -5.43 9.50 7.54
C GLU A 200 -5.72 9.54 6.03
N SER A 201 -6.32 8.45 5.53
CA SER A 201 -6.63 8.26 4.11
C SER A 201 -7.49 9.38 3.53
N ILE A 202 -7.22 9.75 2.28
CA ILE A 202 -7.86 10.88 1.59
C ILE A 202 -9.39 10.78 1.55
N PRO A 203 -10.04 9.64 1.22
CA PRO A 203 -11.51 9.62 1.09
C PRO A 203 -12.21 9.97 2.40
N GLN A 204 -11.75 9.41 3.50
CA GLN A 204 -12.31 9.67 4.83
C GLN A 204 -12.03 11.09 5.28
N ALA A 205 -10.79 11.55 5.08
CA ALA A 205 -10.38 12.93 5.35
C ALA A 205 -11.22 13.96 4.58
N ALA A 206 -11.39 13.75 3.27
CA ALA A 206 -12.17 14.64 2.41
C ALA A 206 -13.65 14.69 2.82
N SER A 207 -14.24 13.53 3.15
CA SER A 207 -15.62 13.46 3.60
C SER A 207 -15.84 14.29 4.88
N TYR A 208 -15.02 14.09 5.90
CA TYR A 208 -15.17 14.83 7.16
C TYR A 208 -14.73 16.30 7.06
N HIS A 209 -13.76 16.60 6.20
CA HIS A 209 -13.34 17.99 5.96
C HIS A 209 -14.45 18.81 5.31
N LYS A 210 -15.10 18.28 4.27
CA LYS A 210 -16.25 18.93 3.58
C LYS A 210 -17.43 19.16 4.51
N GLN A 211 -17.60 18.33 5.54
CA GLN A 211 -18.63 18.49 6.57
C GLN A 211 -18.21 19.43 7.69
N GLY A 212 -17.00 20.00 7.65
CA GLY A 212 -16.47 20.87 8.72
C GLY A 212 -16.15 20.13 10.04
N LYS A 213 -16.20 18.79 10.05
CA LYS A 213 -15.95 17.97 11.25
C LYS A 213 -14.48 17.84 11.61
N VAL A 214 -13.59 17.95 10.62
CA VAL A 214 -12.15 18.06 10.76
C VAL A 214 -11.62 19.14 9.82
N ARG A 215 -10.38 19.60 10.02
CA ARG A 215 -9.70 20.48 9.08
C ARG A 215 -8.49 19.77 8.49
N ALA A 216 -8.47 19.60 7.16
CA ALA A 216 -7.29 19.19 6.44
C ALA A 216 -6.34 20.39 6.28
N LEU A 217 -5.07 20.20 6.63
CA LEU A 217 -4.04 21.25 6.53
C LEU A 217 -3.09 21.01 5.36
N ALA A 218 -2.82 19.75 5.02
CA ALA A 218 -2.00 19.38 3.88
C ALA A 218 -2.27 17.93 3.46
N VAL A 219 -1.90 17.59 2.23
CA VAL A 219 -1.77 16.21 1.77
C VAL A 219 -0.29 15.80 1.71
N THR A 220 0.01 14.51 1.89
CA THR A 220 1.38 14.01 2.00
C THR A 220 1.99 13.62 0.65
N SER A 221 1.24 13.72 -0.44
CA SER A 221 1.68 13.50 -1.82
C SER A 221 2.52 14.69 -2.35
N ARG A 222 3.23 14.43 -3.45
CA ARG A 222 3.97 15.46 -4.19
C ARG A 222 3.05 16.49 -4.83
N GLU A 223 1.89 16.05 -5.31
CA GLU A 223 0.87 16.86 -5.96
C GLU A 223 -0.40 16.89 -5.12
N ARG A 224 -1.22 17.93 -5.30
CA ARG A 224 -2.53 18.04 -4.62
C ARG A 224 -3.44 16.91 -5.06
N ASN A 225 -4.28 16.45 -4.13
CA ASN A 225 -5.20 15.37 -4.44
C ASN A 225 -6.54 15.93 -4.99
N PRO A 226 -7.09 15.36 -6.08
CA PRO A 226 -8.35 15.83 -6.67
C PRO A 226 -9.56 15.80 -5.72
N ALA A 227 -9.55 14.95 -4.68
CA ALA A 227 -10.62 14.92 -3.68
C ALA A 227 -10.54 16.07 -2.67
N LEU A 228 -9.37 16.73 -2.57
CA LEU A 228 -9.06 17.87 -1.71
C LEU A 228 -8.29 18.97 -2.50
N PRO A 229 -8.85 19.53 -3.58
CA PRO A 229 -8.12 20.37 -4.53
C PRO A 229 -7.61 21.68 -3.90
N ASP A 230 -8.30 22.18 -2.88
CA ASP A 230 -7.94 23.41 -2.18
C ASP A 230 -6.89 23.20 -1.09
N ILE A 231 -6.61 21.95 -0.72
CA ILE A 231 -5.63 21.63 0.32
C ILE A 231 -4.24 21.49 -0.31
N PRO A 232 -3.25 22.27 0.16
CA PRO A 232 -1.90 22.21 -0.36
C PRO A 232 -1.22 20.89 0.01
N THR A 233 -0.12 20.57 -0.68
CA THR A 233 0.77 19.50 -0.23
C THR A 233 1.60 19.98 0.97
N ALA A 234 2.16 19.01 1.73
CA ALA A 234 3.10 19.35 2.80
C ALA A 234 4.36 20.07 2.25
N ILE A 235 4.77 19.75 1.01
CA ILE A 235 5.87 20.41 0.31
C ILE A 235 5.52 21.85 -0.01
N GLU A 236 4.34 22.13 -0.60
CA GLU A 236 3.83 23.50 -0.84
C GLU A 236 3.71 24.30 0.46
N SER A 237 3.41 23.61 1.58
CA SER A 237 3.30 24.21 2.92
C SER A 237 4.66 24.46 3.60
N GLY A 238 5.79 24.24 2.90
CA GLY A 238 7.13 24.56 3.37
C GLY A 238 7.94 23.37 3.91
N LEU A 239 7.40 22.16 3.96
CA LEU A 239 8.14 20.97 4.37
C LEU A 239 8.88 20.35 3.19
N LYS A 240 10.03 20.89 2.86
CA LYS A 240 10.85 20.42 1.73
C LYS A 240 11.13 18.92 1.82
N GLY A 241 10.80 18.19 0.75
CA GLY A 241 11.05 16.75 0.64
C GLY A 241 10.13 15.86 1.48
N PHE A 242 9.11 16.43 2.14
CA PHE A 242 8.13 15.64 2.88
C PHE A 242 7.08 15.06 1.93
N GLU A 243 7.44 13.98 1.28
CA GLU A 243 6.53 13.14 0.51
C GLU A 243 6.45 11.80 1.21
N VAL A 244 5.30 11.48 1.80
CA VAL A 244 5.08 10.24 2.53
C VAL A 244 3.77 9.62 2.07
N VAL A 245 3.87 8.60 1.25
CA VAL A 245 2.72 7.94 0.63
C VAL A 245 2.81 6.43 0.84
N GLY A 246 1.68 5.81 1.14
CA GLY A 246 1.55 4.38 1.08
C GLY A 246 1.46 3.87 -0.36
N PHE A 247 1.48 2.56 -0.53
CA PHE A 247 1.29 1.92 -1.83
C PHE A 247 0.52 0.60 -1.72
N TYR A 248 -0.07 0.19 -2.86
CA TYR A 248 -0.55 -1.17 -3.10
C TYR A 248 0.23 -1.79 -4.24
N GLY A 249 0.58 -3.07 -4.09
CA GLY A 249 1.30 -3.81 -5.11
C GLY A 249 1.05 -5.31 -5.04
N PHE A 250 1.23 -5.94 -6.18
CA PHE A 250 1.11 -7.38 -6.33
C PHE A 250 2.49 -8.01 -6.39
N LEU A 251 2.64 -9.11 -5.65
CA LEU A 251 3.87 -9.88 -5.59
C LEU A 251 3.53 -11.38 -5.75
N ALA A 252 4.46 -12.13 -6.30
CA ALA A 252 4.43 -13.59 -6.38
C ALA A 252 5.46 -14.20 -5.43
N PRO A 253 5.45 -15.52 -5.16
CA PRO A 253 6.55 -16.20 -4.48
C PRO A 253 7.89 -15.98 -5.20
N ALA A 254 8.99 -15.91 -4.42
CA ALA A 254 10.32 -15.81 -5.01
C ALA A 254 10.60 -16.99 -5.95
N GLY A 255 11.27 -16.72 -7.07
CA GLY A 255 11.57 -17.75 -8.09
C GLY A 255 10.47 -17.98 -9.12
N THR A 256 9.40 -17.18 -9.11
CA THR A 256 8.40 -17.21 -10.20
C THR A 256 9.09 -16.95 -11.55
N PRO A 257 8.83 -17.78 -12.60
CA PRO A 257 9.51 -17.69 -13.88
C PRO A 257 9.39 -16.29 -14.52
N PRO A 258 10.46 -15.78 -15.17
CA PRO A 258 10.47 -14.42 -15.73
C PRO A 258 9.39 -14.17 -16.79
N ASP A 259 9.04 -15.15 -17.60
CA ASP A 259 7.98 -15.09 -18.61
C ASP A 259 6.59 -14.96 -17.97
N VAL A 260 6.33 -15.68 -16.87
CA VAL A 260 5.13 -15.57 -16.07
C VAL A 260 5.04 -14.19 -15.41
N VAL A 261 6.15 -13.68 -14.85
CA VAL A 261 6.25 -12.34 -14.28
C VAL A 261 5.95 -11.28 -15.33
N ALA A 262 6.50 -11.42 -16.54
CA ALA A 262 6.26 -10.48 -17.63
C ALA A 262 4.78 -10.49 -18.05
N THR A 263 4.18 -11.67 -18.26
CA THR A 263 2.76 -11.83 -18.61
C THR A 263 1.84 -11.15 -17.58
N LEU A 264 2.08 -11.41 -16.29
CA LEU A 264 1.31 -10.79 -15.22
C LEU A 264 1.50 -9.27 -15.18
N SER A 265 2.75 -8.80 -15.25
CA SER A 265 3.05 -7.36 -15.20
C SER A 265 2.43 -6.60 -16.37
N ASP A 266 2.44 -7.17 -17.58
CA ASP A 266 1.82 -6.59 -18.76
C ASP A 266 0.29 -6.57 -18.66
N ALA A 267 -0.32 -7.62 -18.09
CA ALA A 267 -1.76 -7.64 -17.80
C ALA A 267 -2.15 -6.52 -16.82
N PHE A 268 -1.38 -6.32 -15.74
CA PHE A 268 -1.59 -5.20 -14.84
C PHE A 268 -1.42 -3.85 -15.54
N LYS A 269 -0.40 -3.69 -16.38
CA LYS A 269 -0.19 -2.47 -17.17
C LYS A 269 -1.40 -2.14 -18.04
N GLN A 270 -1.94 -3.13 -18.72
CA GLN A 270 -3.13 -2.96 -19.57
C GLN A 270 -4.35 -2.52 -18.72
N VAL A 271 -4.61 -3.19 -17.59
CA VAL A 271 -5.71 -2.85 -16.69
C VAL A 271 -5.55 -1.45 -16.09
N MET A 272 -4.32 -1.07 -15.70
CA MET A 272 -4.03 0.24 -15.11
C MET A 272 -4.13 1.39 -16.12
N ASN A 273 -4.10 1.12 -17.42
CA ASN A 273 -4.37 2.11 -18.48
C ASN A 273 -5.87 2.32 -18.76
N ASN A 274 -6.75 1.49 -18.20
CA ASN A 274 -8.19 1.62 -18.38
C ASN A 274 -8.73 2.87 -17.63
N PRO A 275 -9.38 3.84 -18.31
CA PRO A 275 -9.87 5.07 -17.68
C PRO A 275 -10.91 4.83 -16.58
N GLU A 276 -11.78 3.83 -16.72
CA GLU A 276 -12.78 3.45 -15.72
C GLU A 276 -12.10 2.96 -14.43
N VAL A 277 -11.09 2.08 -14.57
CA VAL A 277 -10.29 1.59 -13.43
C VAL A 277 -9.66 2.76 -12.70
N ARG A 278 -8.98 3.66 -13.43
CA ARG A 278 -8.32 4.83 -12.85
C ARG A 278 -9.29 5.74 -12.10
N SER A 279 -10.45 6.03 -12.70
CA SER A 279 -11.48 6.85 -12.07
C SER A 279 -12.02 6.21 -10.78
N ARG A 280 -12.31 4.91 -10.81
CA ARG A 280 -12.78 4.16 -9.62
C ARG A 280 -11.72 4.09 -8.52
N MET A 281 -10.43 3.93 -8.87
CA MET A 281 -9.34 3.97 -7.90
C MET A 281 -9.29 5.33 -7.18
N VAL A 282 -9.33 6.43 -7.93
CA VAL A 282 -9.33 7.78 -7.34
C VAL A 282 -10.52 7.97 -6.40
N SER A 283 -11.72 7.53 -6.78
CA SER A 283 -12.91 7.61 -5.92
C SER A 283 -12.78 6.77 -4.64
N GLN A 284 -11.97 5.70 -4.67
CA GLN A 284 -11.63 4.85 -3.53
C GLN A 284 -10.40 5.38 -2.74
N GLY A 285 -9.82 6.50 -3.16
CA GLY A 285 -8.68 7.15 -2.49
C GLY A 285 -7.33 6.52 -2.75
N ALA A 286 -7.22 5.79 -3.84
CA ALA A 286 -5.98 5.22 -4.32
C ALA A 286 -5.58 5.94 -5.62
N ASP A 287 -4.44 6.62 -5.64
CA ASP A 287 -3.94 7.27 -6.85
C ASP A 287 -3.36 6.21 -7.79
N PRO A 288 -3.87 6.09 -9.04
CA PRO A 288 -3.35 5.11 -10.00
C PRO A 288 -1.89 5.38 -10.33
N ALA A 289 -1.00 4.47 -9.95
CA ALA A 289 0.45 4.66 -10.07
C ALA A 289 1.14 3.34 -10.41
N PHE A 290 1.12 2.98 -11.69
CA PHE A 290 1.72 1.74 -12.16
C PHE A 290 3.24 1.80 -12.17
N LEU A 291 3.86 0.75 -11.63
CA LEU A 291 5.24 0.34 -11.92
C LEU A 291 5.24 -1.14 -12.27
N GLY A 292 5.92 -1.51 -13.34
CA GLY A 292 6.17 -2.90 -13.68
C GLY A 292 7.16 -3.56 -12.70
N SER A 293 7.33 -4.87 -12.84
CA SER A 293 8.10 -5.72 -11.93
C SER A 293 9.46 -5.14 -11.53
N ALA A 294 10.31 -4.83 -12.49
CA ALA A 294 11.68 -4.35 -12.24
C ALA A 294 11.69 -3.01 -11.47
N ASP A 295 10.87 -2.05 -11.88
CA ASP A 295 10.82 -0.73 -11.24
C ASP A 295 10.10 -0.77 -9.89
N PHE A 296 9.14 -1.68 -9.71
CA PHE A 296 8.54 -1.92 -8.41
C PHE A 296 9.54 -2.55 -7.43
N GLY A 297 10.41 -3.45 -7.90
CA GLY A 297 11.52 -3.97 -7.10
C GLY A 297 12.49 -2.88 -6.63
N LYS A 298 12.90 -1.97 -7.53
CA LYS A 298 13.73 -0.81 -7.17
C LYS A 298 13.03 0.12 -6.16
N PHE A 299 11.72 0.35 -6.35
CA PHE A 299 10.91 1.15 -5.44
C PHE A 299 10.89 0.54 -4.03
N LEU A 300 10.63 -0.77 -3.90
CA LEU A 300 10.65 -1.46 -2.61
C LEU A 300 12.01 -1.38 -1.92
N ALA A 301 13.11 -1.55 -2.69
CA ALA A 301 14.46 -1.42 -2.17
C ALA A 301 14.78 -0.01 -1.64
N ALA A 302 14.25 1.03 -2.29
CA ALA A 302 14.42 2.41 -1.87
C ALA A 302 13.55 2.79 -0.65
N GLU A 303 12.31 2.27 -0.59
CA GLU A 303 11.37 2.56 0.49
C GLU A 303 11.74 1.85 1.80
N THR A 304 12.29 0.63 1.74
CA THR A 304 12.63 -0.16 2.94
C THR A 304 13.47 0.62 3.96
N PRO A 305 14.63 1.20 3.63
CA PRO A 305 15.45 1.94 4.61
C PRO A 305 14.76 3.23 5.11
N ARG A 306 13.89 3.83 4.28
CA ARG A 306 13.14 5.02 4.65
C ARG A 306 12.13 4.74 5.76
N TRP A 307 11.36 3.66 5.61
CA TRP A 307 10.38 3.25 6.61
C TRP A 307 11.04 2.63 7.84
N GLU A 308 12.16 1.92 7.68
CA GLU A 308 12.97 1.44 8.79
C GLU A 308 13.44 2.59 9.69
N LYS A 309 13.92 3.69 9.10
CA LYS A 309 14.27 4.91 9.84
C LYS A 309 13.07 5.49 10.59
N ALA A 310 11.89 5.52 9.96
CA ALA A 310 10.66 6.03 10.58
C ALA A 310 10.22 5.15 11.76
N VAL A 311 10.25 3.82 11.60
CA VAL A 311 9.95 2.87 12.69
C VAL A 311 10.90 3.05 13.86
N LYS A 312 12.22 3.12 13.61
CA LYS A 312 13.23 3.36 14.66
C LYS A 312 13.00 4.68 15.39
N ALA A 313 12.67 5.75 14.66
CA ALA A 313 12.42 7.08 15.25
C ALA A 313 11.14 7.12 16.10
N SER A 314 10.13 6.34 15.74
CA SER A 314 8.86 6.26 16.48
C SER A 314 8.97 5.45 17.78
N GLY A 315 10.00 4.63 17.92
CA GLY A 315 10.11 3.66 19.02
C GLY A 315 9.07 2.52 18.95
N ALA A 316 8.28 2.44 17.87
CA ALA A 316 7.28 1.39 17.69
C ALA A 316 7.93 0.02 17.55
N ARG A 317 7.39 -0.98 18.25
CA ARG A 317 7.74 -2.40 18.17
C ARG A 317 6.49 -3.24 18.32
N LEU A 318 6.44 -4.36 17.61
CA LEU A 318 5.44 -5.41 17.78
C LEU A 318 6.21 -6.73 17.93
N ASP A 319 6.14 -7.31 19.11
CA ASP A 319 6.76 -8.61 19.43
C ASP A 319 5.69 -9.68 19.61
#